data_d8d0bc87b34305cf9530ad4f7c5057e9
#
_entry.id   d8d0bc87b34305cf9530ad4f7c5057e9
#
_cell.length_a   1.000
_cell.length_b   1.000
_cell.length_c   1.000
_cell.angle_alpha   90.00
_cell.angle_beta   90.00
_cell.angle_gamma   90.00
#
_symmetry.space_group_name_H-M   'P 1'
#
loop_
_entity.id
_entity.type
_entity.pdbx_description
1 polymer ?
#
loop_
_entity_poly.entity_id
_entity_poly.type
_entity_poly.pdbx_seq_one_letter_code
_entity_poly.pdbx_strand_id
1 'polypeptide(L)'
;YQRIAHYFYRHKLYFFARAISQFSRFITGIEIHPGARIGNRLLIDHGMGVVIGETAIVGDDCTIYHQVTLGGTGKERKKRHPTIGNNVIVGSGSKVLGNITIGDNVKIGANSVLLSDTPSNVTVVGVPAKIVKKN
;
A
#
# COMPACT_ATOMS: atom_id res chain seq x y z
N TYR A 1 -12.77 -9.12 -1.72
CA TYR A 1 -13.51 -7.95 -2.28
C TYR A 1 -12.65 -7.15 -3.26
N GLN A 2 -11.38 -6.86 -2.93
CA GLN A 2 -10.53 -6.01 -3.79
C GLN A 2 -10.38 -6.57 -5.21
N ARG A 3 -10.17 -7.86 -5.37
CA ARG A 3 -10.02 -8.48 -6.70
C ARG A 3 -11.29 -8.35 -7.55
N ILE A 4 -12.45 -8.43 -6.93
CA ILE A 4 -13.74 -8.23 -7.61
C ILE A 4 -13.88 -6.77 -8.04
N ALA A 5 -13.60 -5.82 -7.15
CA ALA A 5 -13.62 -4.40 -7.46
C ALA A 5 -12.62 -4.05 -8.58
N HIS A 6 -11.44 -4.64 -8.56
CA HIS A 6 -10.42 -4.45 -9.58
C HIS A 6 -10.86 -4.99 -10.95
N TYR A 7 -11.54 -6.12 -10.99
CA TYR A 7 -12.12 -6.67 -12.22
C TYR A 7 -13.07 -5.64 -12.88
N PHE A 8 -14.02 -5.10 -12.13
CA PHE A 8 -14.93 -4.07 -12.64
C PHE A 8 -14.18 -2.80 -13.06
N TYR A 9 -13.18 -2.39 -12.31
CA TYR A 9 -12.36 -1.23 -12.64
C TYR A 9 -11.65 -1.40 -14.00
N ARG A 10 -11.05 -2.56 -14.25
CA ARG A 10 -10.39 -2.86 -15.52
C ARG A 10 -11.34 -2.87 -16.71
N HIS A 11 -12.61 -3.21 -16.49
CA HIS A 11 -13.66 -3.17 -17.52
C HIS A 11 -14.37 -1.82 -17.61
N LYS A 12 -13.79 -0.77 -17.02
CA LYS A 12 -14.31 0.60 -17.02
C LYS A 12 -15.70 0.75 -16.37
N LEU A 13 -16.10 -0.21 -15.55
CA LEU A 13 -17.34 -0.18 -14.78
C LEU A 13 -17.08 0.48 -13.41
N TYR A 14 -16.69 1.74 -13.44
CA TYR A 14 -16.16 2.46 -12.27
C TYR A 14 -17.16 2.59 -11.13
N PHE A 15 -18.44 2.76 -11.45
CA PHE A 15 -19.47 2.83 -10.41
C PHE A 15 -19.53 1.55 -9.59
N PHE A 16 -19.60 0.38 -10.24
CA PHE A 16 -19.62 -0.91 -9.54
C PHE A 16 -18.32 -1.19 -8.80
N ALA A 17 -17.20 -0.88 -9.42
CA ALA A 17 -15.90 -1.00 -8.78
C ALA A 17 -15.83 -0.19 -7.48
N ARG A 18 -16.29 1.06 -7.52
CA ARG A 18 -16.28 1.94 -6.36
C ARG A 18 -17.29 1.51 -5.30
N ALA A 19 -18.48 1.09 -5.70
CA ALA A 19 -19.51 0.58 -4.78
C ALA A 19 -19.01 -0.63 -3.99
N ILE A 20 -18.37 -1.59 -4.65
CA ILE A 20 -17.79 -2.77 -4.01
C ILE A 20 -16.66 -2.38 -3.06
N SER A 21 -15.79 -1.47 -3.49
CA SER A 21 -14.69 -0.96 -2.66
C SER A 21 -15.20 -0.26 -1.40
N GLN A 22 -16.22 0.57 -1.50
CA GLN A 22 -16.81 1.27 -0.35
C GLN A 22 -17.53 0.30 0.60
N PHE A 23 -18.23 -0.68 0.05
CA PHE A 23 -18.85 -1.73 0.86
C PHE A 23 -17.80 -2.53 1.62
N SER A 24 -16.71 -2.91 0.96
CA SER A 24 -15.59 -3.58 1.60
C SER A 24 -15.00 -2.74 2.74
N ARG A 25 -14.79 -1.46 2.50
CA ARG A 25 -14.32 -0.52 3.52
C ARG A 25 -15.27 -0.46 4.73
N PHE A 26 -16.56 -0.42 4.48
CA PHE A 26 -17.56 -0.36 5.54
C PHE A 26 -17.50 -1.58 6.47
N ILE A 27 -17.36 -2.79 5.90
CA ILE A 27 -17.34 -4.03 6.70
C ILE A 27 -15.97 -4.39 7.27
N THR A 28 -14.87 -3.91 6.68
CA THR A 28 -13.51 -4.31 7.08
C THR A 28 -12.71 -3.19 7.75
N GLY A 29 -13.07 -1.94 7.53
CA GLY A 29 -12.25 -0.79 7.91
C GLY A 29 -11.01 -0.59 7.02
N ILE A 30 -10.89 -1.34 5.93
CA ILE A 30 -9.77 -1.31 5.00
C ILE A 30 -10.22 -0.67 3.68
N GLU A 31 -9.53 0.39 3.27
CA GLU A 31 -9.77 1.04 1.99
C GLU A 31 -8.67 0.66 0.98
N ILE A 32 -9.05 -0.10 -0.05
CA ILE A 32 -8.17 -0.36 -1.19
C ILE A 32 -8.88 0.16 -2.42
N HIS A 33 -8.25 1.12 -3.10
CA HIS A 33 -8.82 1.66 -4.34
C HIS A 33 -8.89 0.55 -5.40
N PRO A 34 -9.98 0.45 -6.17
CA PRO A 34 -10.13 -0.60 -7.17
C PRO A 34 -9.04 -0.63 -8.23
N GLY A 35 -8.41 0.50 -8.51
CA GLY A 35 -7.30 0.61 -9.46
C GLY A 35 -5.96 0.05 -8.94
N ALA A 36 -5.82 -0.13 -7.63
CA ALA A 36 -4.59 -0.66 -7.04
C ALA A 36 -4.29 -2.08 -7.54
N ARG A 37 -3.01 -2.36 -7.75
CA ARG A 37 -2.54 -3.69 -8.16
C ARG A 37 -1.96 -4.42 -6.95
N ILE A 38 -2.60 -5.48 -6.56
CA ILE A 38 -2.23 -6.26 -5.38
C ILE A 38 -1.74 -7.63 -5.82
N GLY A 39 -0.52 -7.98 -5.44
CA GLY A 39 0.08 -9.27 -5.67
C GLY A 39 -0.59 -10.40 -4.90
N ASN A 40 0.07 -11.53 -4.82
CA ASN A 40 -0.46 -12.73 -4.17
C ASN A 40 -0.04 -12.77 -2.70
N ARG A 41 -0.85 -13.43 -1.87
CA ARG A 41 -0.56 -13.71 -0.46
C ARG A 41 -0.26 -12.44 0.37
N LEU A 42 -0.98 -11.34 0.06
CA LEU A 42 -0.96 -10.16 0.92
C LEU A 42 -1.69 -10.48 2.23
N LEU A 43 -1.00 -10.32 3.34
CA LEU A 43 -1.59 -10.35 4.67
C LEU A 43 -1.82 -8.91 5.15
N ILE A 44 -3.06 -8.59 5.50
CA ILE A 44 -3.38 -7.34 6.21
C ILE A 44 -3.76 -7.72 7.62
N ASP A 45 -2.89 -7.40 8.58
CA ASP A 45 -3.08 -7.76 9.97
C ASP A 45 -3.71 -6.61 10.75
N HIS A 46 -4.77 -6.91 11.49
CA HIS A 46 -5.66 -5.98 12.17
C HIS A 46 -6.46 -5.06 11.23
N GLY A 47 -5.89 -4.55 10.19
CA GLY A 47 -6.48 -3.91 9.02
C GLY A 47 -7.13 -2.55 9.20
N MET A 48 -7.62 -2.20 10.37
CA MET A 48 -8.36 -0.96 10.58
C MET A 48 -7.55 0.27 10.18
N GLY A 49 -8.13 1.13 9.34
CA GLY A 49 -7.50 2.37 8.91
C GLY A 49 -6.43 2.20 7.81
N VAL A 50 -6.27 1.02 7.22
CA VAL A 50 -5.41 0.83 6.05
C VAL A 50 -6.02 1.56 4.85
N VAL A 51 -5.19 2.33 4.14
CA VAL A 51 -5.57 3.02 2.90
C VAL A 51 -4.54 2.74 1.82
N ILE A 52 -4.97 2.14 0.72
CA ILE A 52 -4.13 1.87 -0.46
C ILE A 52 -4.70 2.62 -1.66
N GLY A 53 -3.92 3.55 -2.20
CA GLY A 53 -4.35 4.47 -3.25
C GLY A 53 -4.41 3.84 -4.65
N GLU A 54 -5.01 4.58 -5.59
CA GLU A 54 -5.38 4.11 -6.93
C GLU A 54 -4.24 3.51 -7.74
N THR A 55 -3.09 4.14 -7.77
CA THR A 55 -1.96 3.70 -8.59
C THR A 55 -0.90 2.91 -7.80
N ALA A 56 -1.23 2.52 -6.56
CA ALA A 56 -0.33 1.71 -5.75
C ALA A 56 -0.16 0.31 -6.34
N ILE A 57 1.06 -0.20 -6.20
CA ILE A 57 1.40 -1.58 -6.57
C ILE A 57 2.00 -2.24 -5.34
N VAL A 58 1.48 -3.41 -4.99
CA VAL A 58 1.99 -4.22 -3.88
C VAL A 58 2.39 -5.58 -4.44
N GLY A 59 3.63 -5.99 -4.19
CA GLY A 59 4.16 -7.27 -4.62
C GLY A 59 3.58 -8.46 -3.86
N ASP A 60 4.22 -9.60 -4.04
CA ASP A 60 3.81 -10.85 -3.40
C ASP A 60 4.33 -10.97 -1.97
N ASP A 61 3.66 -11.77 -1.15
CA ASP A 61 4.09 -12.13 0.21
C ASP A 61 4.32 -10.94 1.15
N CYS A 62 3.61 -9.85 0.94
CA CYS A 62 3.71 -8.66 1.78
C CYS A 62 2.81 -8.77 3.02
N THR A 63 3.21 -8.07 4.07
CA THR A 63 2.41 -7.89 5.30
C THR A 63 2.23 -6.41 5.57
N ILE A 64 0.98 -6.00 5.74
CA ILE A 64 0.61 -4.61 6.04
C ILE A 64 -0.20 -4.59 7.34
N TYR A 65 0.25 -3.81 8.30
CA TYR A 65 -0.45 -3.64 9.57
C TYR A 65 -1.48 -2.50 9.51
N HIS A 66 -2.27 -2.36 10.58
CA HIS A 66 -3.30 -1.34 10.68
C HIS A 66 -2.77 0.09 10.52
N GLN A 67 -3.64 1.00 10.07
CA GLN A 67 -3.35 2.43 9.89
C GLN A 67 -2.21 2.74 8.92
N VAL A 68 -1.81 1.80 8.07
CA VAL A 68 -0.84 2.04 7.01
C VAL A 68 -1.50 2.79 5.86
N THR A 69 -0.81 3.80 5.33
CA THR A 69 -1.23 4.52 4.14
C THR A 69 -0.20 4.37 3.03
N LEU A 70 -0.63 3.84 1.90
CA LEU A 70 0.11 3.90 0.63
C LEU A 70 -0.52 5.03 -0.19
N GLY A 71 -0.02 6.25 -0.01
CA GLY A 71 -0.65 7.48 -0.46
C GLY A 71 0.11 8.18 -1.59
N GLY A 72 -0.56 9.14 -2.22
CA GLY A 72 0.05 10.05 -3.17
C GLY A 72 0.49 11.35 -2.51
N THR A 73 1.38 12.08 -3.18
CA THR A 73 1.74 13.46 -2.87
C THR A 73 1.45 14.33 -4.09
N GLY A 74 0.84 15.49 -3.88
CA GLY A 74 0.56 16.42 -4.97
C GLY A 74 -0.68 16.06 -5.81
N LYS A 75 -0.80 16.75 -6.97
CA LYS A 75 -2.01 16.75 -7.81
C LYS A 75 -1.86 15.92 -9.10
N GLU A 76 -0.85 15.08 -9.20
CA GLU A 76 -0.60 14.30 -10.41
C GLU A 76 -1.73 13.28 -10.64
N ARG A 77 -2.15 13.14 -11.90
CA ARG A 77 -3.18 12.16 -12.30
C ARG A 77 -2.61 10.81 -12.69
N LYS A 78 -1.30 10.73 -12.98
CA LYS A 78 -0.59 9.51 -13.38
C LYS A 78 -0.16 8.71 -12.15
N LYS A 79 0.83 7.86 -12.31
CA LYS A 79 1.43 7.10 -11.21
C LYS A 79 1.88 8.05 -10.10
N ARG A 80 1.24 7.98 -8.94
CA ARG A 80 1.46 8.89 -7.80
C ARG A 80 1.49 8.19 -6.46
N HIS A 81 1.24 6.90 -6.45
CA HIS A 81 1.26 6.07 -5.24
C HIS A 81 2.46 5.13 -5.29
N PRO A 82 2.93 4.62 -4.13
CA PRO A 82 4.14 3.81 -4.09
C PRO A 82 4.00 2.46 -4.77
N THR A 83 5.16 1.94 -5.16
CA THR A 83 5.34 0.56 -5.57
C THR A 83 6.10 -0.17 -4.46
N ILE A 84 5.47 -1.19 -3.91
CA ILE A 84 6.02 -2.05 -2.86
C ILE A 84 6.49 -3.35 -3.50
N GLY A 85 7.73 -3.72 -3.26
CA GLY A 85 8.30 -4.97 -3.76
C GLY A 85 7.72 -6.21 -3.09
N ASN A 86 8.41 -7.32 -3.21
CA ASN A 86 7.97 -8.60 -2.64
C ASN A 86 8.50 -8.77 -1.20
N ASN A 87 7.77 -9.54 -0.41
CA ASN A 87 8.18 -9.89 0.96
C ASN A 87 8.49 -8.66 1.82
N VAL A 88 7.71 -7.60 1.67
CA VAL A 88 7.86 -6.35 2.43
C VAL A 88 6.93 -6.37 3.64
N ILE A 89 7.43 -5.92 4.78
CA ILE A 89 6.63 -5.74 5.99
C ILE A 89 6.47 -4.24 6.24
N VAL A 90 5.22 -3.77 6.30
CA VAL A 90 4.90 -2.37 6.57
C VAL A 90 4.29 -2.27 7.96
N GLY A 91 5.07 -1.74 8.90
CA GLY A 91 4.68 -1.59 10.30
C GLY A 91 3.49 -0.66 10.50
N SER A 92 2.78 -0.87 11.61
CA SER A 92 1.54 -0.13 11.91
C SER A 92 1.73 1.39 11.90
N GLY A 93 0.74 2.08 11.37
CA GLY A 93 0.74 3.55 11.31
C GLY A 93 1.70 4.17 10.30
N SER A 94 2.46 3.38 9.55
CA SER A 94 3.44 3.90 8.59
C SER A 94 2.77 4.56 7.39
N LYS A 95 3.40 5.60 6.87
CA LYS A 95 2.97 6.33 5.67
C LYS A 95 4.05 6.20 4.60
N VAL A 96 3.69 5.62 3.47
CA VAL A 96 4.56 5.53 2.28
C VAL A 96 3.93 6.40 1.22
N LEU A 97 4.58 7.50 0.89
CA LEU A 97 3.95 8.60 0.17
C LEU A 97 4.69 8.94 -1.13
N GLY A 98 3.93 9.07 -2.20
CA GLY A 98 4.42 9.50 -3.50
C GLY A 98 4.75 8.34 -4.43
N ASN A 99 5.19 8.70 -5.62
CA ASN A 99 5.63 7.70 -6.62
C ASN A 99 7.06 7.23 -6.30
N ILE A 100 7.18 6.48 -5.22
CA ILE A 100 8.44 5.91 -4.75
C ILE A 100 8.41 4.40 -4.83
N THR A 101 9.58 3.78 -4.87
CA THR A 101 9.74 2.33 -4.94
C THR A 101 10.41 1.81 -3.67
N ILE A 102 9.77 0.86 -3.03
CA ILE A 102 10.30 0.12 -1.90
C ILE A 102 10.76 -1.25 -2.42
N GLY A 103 12.03 -1.55 -2.27
CA GLY A 103 12.61 -2.80 -2.75
C GLY A 103 12.10 -4.04 -2.03
N ASP A 104 12.58 -5.20 -2.47
CA ASP A 104 12.17 -6.48 -1.86
C ASP A 104 12.78 -6.67 -0.48
N ASN A 105 12.13 -7.46 0.35
CA ASN A 105 12.60 -7.84 1.69
C ASN A 105 12.87 -6.63 2.61
N VAL A 106 12.19 -5.52 2.39
CA VAL A 106 12.28 -4.33 3.24
C VAL A 106 11.36 -4.49 4.44
N LYS A 107 11.84 -4.05 5.58
CA LYS A 107 11.02 -3.91 6.80
C LYS A 107 10.89 -2.43 7.14
N ILE A 108 9.65 -1.97 7.24
CA ILE A 108 9.33 -0.59 7.63
C ILE A 108 8.83 -0.61 9.06
N GLY A 109 9.55 0.07 9.95
CA GLY A 109 9.16 0.18 11.35
C GLY A 109 7.85 0.95 11.55
N ALA A 110 7.17 0.69 12.67
CA ALA A 110 5.90 1.34 12.98
C ALA A 110 6.03 2.88 13.00
N ASN A 111 4.98 3.57 12.56
CA ASN A 111 4.88 5.04 12.51
C ASN A 111 5.98 5.72 11.70
N SER A 112 6.59 5.03 10.76
CA SER A 112 7.59 5.61 9.85
C SER A 112 6.92 6.35 8.69
N VAL A 113 7.58 7.37 8.19
CA VAL A 113 7.13 8.12 7.01
C VAL A 113 8.21 8.06 5.93
N LEU A 114 7.89 7.38 4.82
CA LEU A 114 8.78 7.20 3.68
C LEU A 114 8.39 8.16 2.56
N LEU A 115 9.37 8.96 2.13
CA LEU A 115 9.20 9.99 1.09
C LEU A 115 10.16 9.79 -0.09
N SER A 116 11.00 8.76 -0.03
CA SER A 116 11.99 8.45 -1.08
C SER A 116 12.17 6.95 -1.25
N ASP A 117 12.77 6.56 -2.38
CA ASP A 117 13.04 5.16 -2.70
C ASP A 117 13.86 4.47 -1.61
N THR A 118 13.58 3.21 -1.41
CA THR A 118 14.27 2.37 -0.42
C THR A 118 14.83 1.14 -1.13
N PRO A 119 16.14 0.87 -1.02
CA PRO A 119 16.74 -0.32 -1.62
C PRO A 119 16.24 -1.59 -0.96
N SER A 120 16.43 -2.73 -1.63
CA SER A 120 16.06 -4.04 -1.10
C SER A 120 16.90 -4.44 0.12
N ASN A 121 16.36 -5.33 0.92
CA ASN A 121 17.07 -6.00 2.03
C ASN A 121 17.53 -5.05 3.14
N VAL A 122 16.72 -4.06 3.46
CA VAL A 122 17.02 -3.10 4.56
C VAL A 122 15.82 -2.97 5.50
N THR A 123 16.11 -2.48 6.70
CA THR A 123 15.10 -2.01 7.66
C THR A 123 15.19 -0.49 7.76
N VAL A 124 14.04 0.17 7.63
CA VAL A 124 13.92 1.63 7.72
C VAL A 124 12.97 2.02 8.84
N VAL A 125 13.29 3.09 9.55
CA VAL A 125 12.46 3.63 10.63
C VAL A 125 12.55 5.15 10.68
N GLY A 126 11.55 5.79 11.25
CA GLY A 126 11.56 7.21 11.60
C GLY A 126 10.76 8.12 10.66
N VAL A 127 10.81 9.41 10.96
CA VAL A 127 10.13 10.50 10.23
C VAL A 127 11.13 11.63 9.97
N PRO A 128 11.64 11.79 8.73
CA PRO A 128 11.55 10.85 7.62
C PRO A 128 12.31 9.55 7.90
N ALA A 129 11.88 8.46 7.28
CA ALA A 129 12.48 7.15 7.52
C ALA A 129 13.91 7.07 6.96
N LYS A 130 14.76 6.38 7.71
CA LYS A 130 16.16 6.14 7.33
C LYS A 130 16.53 4.68 7.56
N ILE A 131 17.49 4.20 6.79
CA ILE A 131 18.03 2.85 6.93
C ILE A 131 18.74 2.74 8.28
N VAL A 132 18.32 1.76 9.08
CA VAL A 132 18.93 1.47 10.39
C VAL A 132 19.61 0.11 10.42
N LYS A 133 19.31 -0.76 9.45
CA LYS A 133 19.86 -2.10 9.38
C LYS A 133 19.81 -2.63 7.94
N LYS A 134 20.82 -3.40 7.55
CA LYS A 134 20.81 -4.24 6.36
C LYS A 134 20.36 -5.65 6.77
N ASN A 135 19.36 -6.17 6.09
CA ASN A 135 18.81 -7.50 6.40
C ASN A 135 19.64 -8.61 5.73
#